data_8fa6f9f4413a0c2401a79b28221abbe7
#
_entry.id   8fa6f9f4413a0c2401a79b28221abbe7
#
_cell.length_a   1.000
_cell.length_b   1.000
_cell.length_c   1.000
_cell.angle_alpha   90.00
_cell.angle_beta   90.00
_cell.angle_gamma   90.00
#
_symmetry.space_group_name_H-M   'P 1'
#
loop_
_entity.id
_entity.type
_entity.pdbx_description
1 polymer ?
#
loop_
_entity_poly.entity_id
_entity_poly.type
_entity_poly.pdbx_seq_one_letter_code
_entity_poly.pdbx_strand_id
1 'polypeptide(L)'
;MFACFADHCSLCGAPLAVGYLCLYLLLISLAFIAHAQVLDLCIAAKNCGPGLFCGNCPALGKNQPVCTRGQAIIPTSIIDALPFNKYTWLVTHNAFSIVDAPLLPGVQRLTFYNQEDTVTNQLRNGVRGLMLDMYDFEDDIWLCHSFRGQCFNFTAFEPAINTLREVEAFLSENPTEIVTIIIEDYVHTPKGLTKLFTNAGLYKYWFPVSKMPKKGEDWPTVTQMVQENCRLLVFTSIASKEAEEGIAYQWKYILENKFQLVSSEFYIYFIWIEYLNKWQERLLDLARM
;
A
#
# COMPACT_ATOMS: atom_id res chain seq x y z
N MET A 1 -2.73 32.12 -12.83
CA MET A 1 -1.82 33.20 -13.26
C MET A 1 -2.68 34.45 -13.51
N PHE A 2 -2.91 35.24 -12.47
CA PHE A 2 -3.47 36.59 -12.56
C PHE A 2 -2.68 37.47 -11.62
N ALA A 3 -1.78 38.24 -12.23
CA ALA A 3 -1.04 39.28 -11.54
C ALA A 3 -1.98 40.50 -11.42
N CYS A 4 -2.26 40.89 -10.18
CA CYS A 4 -2.86 42.20 -9.89
C CYS A 4 -1.75 43.25 -9.85
N PHE A 5 -1.71 44.09 -10.87
CA PHE A 5 -0.91 45.32 -10.88
C PHE A 5 -1.46 46.29 -9.81
N ALA A 6 -0.66 46.59 -8.85
CA ALA A 6 -0.88 47.71 -7.94
C ALA A 6 -0.27 48.94 -8.59
N ASP A 7 -1.08 49.75 -9.28
CA ASP A 7 -0.82 51.18 -9.44
C ASP A 7 -2.10 51.90 -9.89
N HIS A 8 -2.43 52.97 -9.19
CA HIS A 8 -3.56 53.86 -9.39
C HIS A 8 -4.94 53.40 -8.93
N CYS A 9 -5.15 53.36 -7.64
CA CYS A 9 -6.49 53.54 -7.09
C CYS A 9 -6.62 54.93 -6.42
N SER A 10 -6.79 55.95 -7.27
CA SER A 10 -7.30 57.26 -6.84
C SER A 10 -8.83 57.20 -6.94
N LEU A 11 -9.48 56.68 -5.90
CA LEU A 11 -10.93 56.73 -5.71
C LEU A 11 -11.24 57.02 -4.26
N CYS A 12 -10.90 58.25 -3.85
CA CYS A 12 -11.59 58.93 -2.77
C CYS A 12 -12.96 59.33 -3.27
N GLY A 13 -14.02 58.54 -2.95
CA GLY A 13 -15.40 58.92 -3.25
C GLY A 13 -16.38 57.79 -3.56
N ALA A 14 -16.01 56.51 -3.38
CA ALA A 14 -17.00 55.45 -3.54
C ALA A 14 -17.98 55.40 -2.33
N PRO A 15 -19.31 55.37 -2.54
CA PRO A 15 -20.26 55.29 -1.45
C PRO A 15 -20.01 53.98 -0.66
N LEU A 16 -20.19 54.05 0.66
CA LEU A 16 -20.03 52.93 1.62
C LEU A 16 -20.60 51.59 1.14
N ALA A 17 -21.67 51.63 0.33
CA ALA A 17 -22.31 50.49 -0.27
C ALA A 17 -21.37 49.64 -1.18
N VAL A 18 -20.43 50.25 -1.91
CA VAL A 18 -19.51 49.55 -2.81
C VAL A 18 -18.41 48.85 -2.00
N GLY A 19 -17.96 49.43 -0.91
CA GLY A 19 -17.00 48.81 0.02
C GLY A 19 -17.60 47.56 0.70
N TYR A 20 -18.87 47.65 1.13
CA TYR A 20 -19.56 46.50 1.70
C TYR A 20 -19.80 45.40 0.68
N LEU A 21 -20.12 45.73 -0.58
CA LEU A 21 -20.31 44.75 -1.65
C LEU A 21 -19.00 44.02 -1.98
N CYS A 22 -17.86 44.73 -2.07
CA CYS A 22 -16.55 44.13 -2.27
C CYS A 22 -16.14 43.24 -1.10
N LEU A 23 -16.36 43.69 0.15
CA LEU A 23 -16.09 42.88 1.34
C LEU A 23 -16.97 41.63 1.39
N TYR A 24 -18.26 41.75 1.04
CA TYR A 24 -19.19 40.64 0.99
C TYR A 24 -18.84 39.63 -0.12
N LEU A 25 -18.42 40.08 -1.31
CA LEU A 25 -17.93 39.24 -2.39
C LEU A 25 -16.61 38.55 -2.03
N LEU A 26 -15.70 39.24 -1.32
CA LEU A 26 -14.47 38.65 -0.80
C LEU A 26 -14.77 37.58 0.28
N LEU A 27 -15.70 37.84 1.19
CA LEU A 27 -16.13 36.87 2.21
C LEU A 27 -16.84 35.67 1.60
N ILE A 28 -17.64 35.87 0.56
CA ILE A 28 -18.26 34.76 -0.21
C ILE A 28 -17.18 33.98 -0.94
N SER A 29 -16.20 34.61 -1.60
CA SER A 29 -15.11 33.92 -2.27
C SER A 29 -14.20 33.12 -1.32
N LEU A 30 -14.00 33.62 -0.09
CA LEU A 30 -13.27 32.89 0.96
C LEU A 30 -14.07 31.73 1.55
N ALA A 31 -15.42 31.87 1.62
CA ALA A 31 -16.31 30.79 2.09
C ALA A 31 -16.40 29.62 1.08
N PHE A 32 -16.12 29.86 -0.20
CA PHE A 32 -16.15 28.80 -1.23
C PHE A 32 -14.87 27.95 -1.31
N ILE A 33 -13.82 28.23 -0.53
CA ILE A 33 -12.53 27.53 -0.61
C ILE A 33 -12.34 26.53 0.54
N ALA A 34 -13.17 26.52 1.56
CA ALA A 34 -13.12 25.54 2.62
C ALA A 34 -13.75 24.20 2.16
N HIS A 35 -13.02 23.45 1.32
CA HIS A 35 -13.38 22.06 1.05
C HIS A 35 -13.02 21.23 2.27
N ALA A 36 -13.94 20.36 2.70
CA ALA A 36 -13.69 19.43 3.78
C ALA A 36 -12.49 18.53 3.43
N GLN A 37 -11.62 18.33 4.41
CA GLN A 37 -10.42 17.51 4.30
C GLN A 37 -10.74 16.03 4.57
N VAL A 38 -9.73 15.17 4.40
CA VAL A 38 -9.83 13.76 4.79
C VAL A 38 -10.20 13.69 6.28
N LEU A 39 -11.19 12.85 6.61
CA LEU A 39 -11.77 12.61 7.95
C LEU A 39 -12.71 13.69 8.49
N ASP A 40 -12.96 14.77 7.76
CA ASP A 40 -14.04 15.68 8.13
C ASP A 40 -15.41 14.98 8.00
N LEU A 41 -16.33 15.29 8.91
CA LEU A 41 -17.68 14.75 8.87
C LEU A 41 -18.40 15.20 7.61
N CYS A 42 -19.14 14.29 6.99
CA CYS A 42 -19.89 14.56 5.77
C CYS A 42 -21.28 13.93 5.82
N ILE A 43 -22.19 14.47 5.02
CA ILE A 43 -23.55 13.92 4.82
C ILE A 43 -23.68 13.38 3.38
N ALA A 44 -22.94 13.96 2.45
CA ALA A 44 -22.92 13.58 1.04
C ALA A 44 -21.58 13.91 0.40
N ALA A 45 -21.28 13.28 -0.73
CA ALA A 45 -20.01 13.47 -1.47
C ALA A 45 -19.70 14.94 -1.79
N LYS A 46 -20.74 15.77 -2.02
CA LYS A 46 -20.60 17.22 -2.27
C LYS A 46 -20.01 18.01 -1.10
N ASN A 47 -19.98 17.45 0.10
CA ASN A 47 -19.37 18.08 1.27
C ASN A 47 -17.86 17.87 1.32
N CYS A 48 -17.34 16.91 0.53
CA CYS A 48 -15.93 16.55 0.52
C CYS A 48 -15.20 17.30 -0.60
N GLY A 49 -13.89 17.50 -0.40
CA GLY A 49 -13.03 18.12 -1.40
C GLY A 49 -12.83 17.26 -2.65
N PRO A 50 -12.18 17.77 -3.70
CA PRO A 50 -11.91 17.02 -4.92
C PRO A 50 -11.16 15.71 -4.62
N GLY A 51 -11.63 14.61 -5.21
CA GLY A 51 -11.03 13.28 -5.00
C GLY A 51 -11.40 12.60 -3.68
N LEU A 52 -12.27 13.22 -2.87
CA LEU A 52 -12.79 12.64 -1.64
C LEU A 52 -14.26 12.25 -1.79
N PHE A 53 -14.68 11.23 -1.06
CA PHE A 53 -16.04 10.70 -1.03
C PHE A 53 -16.54 10.64 0.40
N CYS A 54 -17.83 10.85 0.58
CA CYS A 54 -18.47 10.70 1.86
C CYS A 54 -18.82 9.23 2.10
N GLY A 55 -18.18 8.61 3.07
CA GLY A 55 -18.37 7.20 3.37
C GLY A 55 -18.04 6.85 4.81
N ASN A 56 -18.47 5.67 5.25
CA ASN A 56 -18.11 5.14 6.55
C ASN A 56 -16.67 4.61 6.51
N CYS A 57 -15.87 4.97 7.51
CA CYS A 57 -14.52 4.43 7.70
C CYS A 57 -14.50 3.63 9.03
N PRO A 58 -14.73 2.31 8.98
CA PRO A 58 -14.77 1.47 10.18
C PRO A 58 -13.46 1.45 10.96
N ALA A 59 -12.33 1.60 10.27
CA ALA A 59 -11.00 1.64 10.90
C ALA A 59 -10.83 2.78 11.92
N LEU A 60 -11.63 3.84 11.80
CA LEU A 60 -11.58 4.99 12.72
C LEU A 60 -12.51 4.84 13.93
N GLY A 61 -13.23 3.73 14.07
CA GLY A 61 -14.21 3.53 15.15
C GLY A 61 -15.36 4.56 15.14
N LYS A 62 -15.52 5.32 14.07
CA LYS A 62 -16.57 6.35 13.93
C LYS A 62 -17.76 5.77 13.19
N ASN A 63 -18.94 5.84 13.81
CA ASN A 63 -20.20 5.40 13.20
C ASN A 63 -20.81 6.47 12.27
N GLN A 64 -20.11 7.56 12.01
CA GLN A 64 -20.60 8.65 11.17
C GLN A 64 -19.78 8.74 9.88
N PRO A 65 -20.42 9.05 8.74
CA PRO A 65 -19.72 9.23 7.49
C PRO A 65 -18.69 10.36 7.57
N VAL A 66 -17.51 10.12 7.01
CA VAL A 66 -16.41 11.09 6.91
C VAL A 66 -15.92 11.17 5.47
N CYS A 67 -15.27 12.27 5.13
CA CYS A 67 -14.62 12.42 3.84
C CYS A 67 -13.43 11.48 3.76
N THR A 68 -13.54 10.46 2.92
CA THR A 68 -12.48 9.47 2.65
C THR A 68 -11.92 9.67 1.25
N ARG A 69 -10.71 9.18 1.00
CA ARG A 69 -10.20 9.06 -0.36
C ARG A 69 -11.11 8.13 -1.15
N GLY A 70 -11.23 8.38 -2.46
CA GLY A 70 -12.15 7.67 -3.33
C GLY A 70 -12.01 6.15 -3.28
N GLN A 71 -13.00 5.46 -3.82
CA GLN A 71 -12.88 4.02 -3.98
C GLN A 71 -11.59 3.68 -4.71
N ALA A 72 -10.89 2.67 -4.20
CA ALA A 72 -9.71 2.17 -4.87
C ALA A 72 -10.07 1.75 -6.30
N ILE A 73 -9.39 2.33 -7.28
CA ILE A 73 -9.50 1.86 -8.65
C ILE A 73 -8.62 0.62 -8.75
N ILE A 74 -9.27 -0.54 -8.83
CA ILE A 74 -8.57 -1.79 -9.08
C ILE A 74 -8.39 -1.87 -10.59
N PRO A 75 -7.14 -1.90 -11.11
CA PRO A 75 -6.90 -1.85 -12.55
C PRO A 75 -7.66 -2.93 -13.34
N THR A 76 -7.80 -4.12 -12.77
CA THR A 76 -8.50 -5.26 -13.37
C THR A 76 -10.02 -5.11 -13.41
N SER A 77 -10.61 -4.20 -12.64
CA SER A 77 -12.05 -3.91 -12.72
C SER A 77 -12.43 -3.13 -13.98
N ILE A 78 -11.45 -2.51 -14.64
CA ILE A 78 -11.67 -1.73 -15.87
C ILE A 78 -11.31 -2.56 -17.10
N ILE A 79 -10.18 -3.27 -17.05
CA ILE A 79 -9.68 -4.13 -18.14
C ILE A 79 -9.11 -5.40 -17.48
N ASP A 80 -9.64 -6.56 -17.80
CA ASP A 80 -9.25 -7.84 -17.20
C ASP A 80 -8.47 -8.76 -18.15
N ALA A 81 -8.36 -8.39 -19.41
CA ALA A 81 -7.78 -9.24 -20.46
C ALA A 81 -6.30 -8.95 -20.79
N LEU A 82 -5.65 -8.03 -20.07
CA LEU A 82 -4.22 -7.77 -20.27
C LEU A 82 -3.36 -8.83 -19.57
N PRO A 83 -2.13 -9.06 -20.07
CA PRO A 83 -1.10 -9.78 -19.33
C PRO A 83 -0.86 -9.15 -17.95
N PHE A 84 -0.59 -9.96 -16.93
CA PHE A 84 -0.41 -9.51 -15.56
C PHE A 84 0.63 -8.37 -15.41
N ASN A 85 1.72 -8.43 -16.17
CA ASN A 85 2.79 -7.42 -16.16
C ASN A 85 2.46 -6.13 -16.92
N LYS A 86 1.28 -6.00 -17.51
CA LYS A 86 0.83 -4.78 -18.22
C LYS A 86 -0.07 -3.89 -17.35
N TYR A 87 -0.31 -4.30 -16.10
CA TYR A 87 -1.00 -3.48 -15.10
C TYR A 87 -0.01 -2.78 -14.19
N THR A 88 -0.43 -1.64 -13.65
CA THR A 88 0.24 -0.99 -12.54
C THR A 88 -0.40 -1.45 -11.24
N TRP A 89 0.37 -2.12 -10.39
CA TRP A 89 -0.10 -2.66 -9.13
C TRP A 89 0.32 -1.77 -7.97
N LEU A 90 -0.61 -1.52 -7.04
CA LEU A 90 -0.32 -0.84 -5.79
C LEU A 90 0.34 -1.82 -4.82
N VAL A 91 1.53 -1.46 -4.33
CA VAL A 91 2.31 -2.28 -3.39
C VAL A 91 2.60 -1.50 -2.13
N THR A 92 2.45 -2.12 -0.96
CA THR A 92 2.84 -1.54 0.33
C THR A 92 4.14 -2.13 0.82
N HIS A 93 5.09 -1.26 1.16
CA HIS A 93 6.35 -1.61 1.78
C HIS A 93 6.11 -1.93 3.25
N ASN A 94 6.67 -3.04 3.74
CA ASN A 94 6.47 -3.54 5.10
C ASN A 94 4.99 -3.48 5.52
N ALA A 95 4.13 -4.14 4.74
CA ALA A 95 2.67 -4.07 4.87
C ALA A 95 2.16 -4.36 6.29
N PHE A 96 2.90 -5.15 7.06
CA PHE A 96 2.64 -5.55 8.44
C PHE A 96 3.04 -4.50 9.49
N SER A 97 3.93 -3.57 9.12
CA SER A 97 4.49 -2.58 10.04
C SER A 97 3.53 -1.42 10.24
N ILE A 98 2.44 -1.68 10.95
CA ILE A 98 1.31 -0.75 11.16
C ILE A 98 1.39 -0.01 12.51
N VAL A 99 0.86 1.21 12.54
CA VAL A 99 0.95 2.11 13.71
C VAL A 99 0.41 1.48 14.99
N ASP A 100 -0.74 0.83 14.94
CA ASP A 100 -1.43 0.28 16.10
C ASP A 100 -1.22 -1.24 16.28
N ALA A 101 -0.15 -1.80 15.67
CA ALA A 101 0.15 -3.22 15.84
C ALA A 101 0.38 -3.58 17.32
N PRO A 102 -0.18 -4.69 17.81
CA PRO A 102 0.00 -5.13 19.19
C PRO A 102 1.47 -5.23 19.59
N LEU A 103 1.78 -4.86 20.80
CA LEU A 103 3.13 -4.99 21.36
C LEU A 103 3.30 -6.38 22.00
N LEU A 104 4.51 -6.91 21.97
CA LEU A 104 4.86 -8.06 22.80
C LEU A 104 4.76 -7.67 24.28
N PRO A 105 4.29 -8.58 25.15
CA PRO A 105 4.11 -8.28 26.57
C PRO A 105 5.38 -7.75 27.23
N GLY A 106 5.30 -6.55 27.82
CA GLY A 106 6.41 -5.91 28.52
C GLY A 106 7.52 -5.35 27.61
N VAL A 107 7.31 -5.32 26.31
CA VAL A 107 8.31 -4.82 25.34
C VAL A 107 7.82 -3.55 24.69
N GLN A 108 8.65 -2.51 24.67
CA GLN A 108 8.43 -1.33 23.84
C GLN A 108 9.00 -1.60 22.45
N ARG A 109 8.21 -1.39 21.39
CA ARG A 109 8.69 -1.48 20.01
C ARG A 109 9.59 -0.30 19.70
N LEU A 110 10.79 -0.58 19.18
CA LEU A 110 11.80 0.41 18.84
C LEU A 110 12.15 0.38 17.34
N THR A 111 11.12 0.30 16.50
CA THR A 111 11.27 0.36 15.05
C THR A 111 10.18 1.24 14.44
N PHE A 112 10.36 1.60 13.16
CA PHE A 112 9.46 2.51 12.47
C PHE A 112 8.22 1.77 11.97
N TYR A 113 7.12 2.50 11.84
CA TYR A 113 5.92 2.09 11.15
C TYR A 113 5.96 2.55 9.70
N ASN A 114 5.50 1.70 8.79
CA ASN A 114 5.41 2.03 7.36
C ASN A 114 3.97 2.28 6.93
N GLN A 115 3.00 1.71 7.65
CA GLN A 115 1.60 1.74 7.27
C GLN A 115 0.71 2.24 8.42
N GLU A 116 -0.41 2.87 8.06
CA GLU A 116 -1.44 3.30 9.01
C GLU A 116 -2.55 2.26 9.16
N ASP A 117 -2.79 1.46 8.12
CA ASP A 117 -3.91 0.52 8.04
C ASP A 117 -3.48 -0.94 8.16
N THR A 118 -4.38 -1.78 8.66
CA THR A 118 -4.23 -3.24 8.69
C THR A 118 -4.11 -3.80 7.26
N VAL A 119 -3.52 -4.97 7.11
CA VAL A 119 -3.38 -5.64 5.81
C VAL A 119 -4.75 -5.88 5.16
N THR A 120 -5.76 -6.25 5.95
CA THR A 120 -7.15 -6.37 5.48
C THR A 120 -7.66 -5.07 4.86
N ASN A 121 -7.43 -3.92 5.50
CA ASN A 121 -7.87 -2.63 4.97
C ASN A 121 -7.03 -2.20 3.77
N GLN A 122 -5.73 -2.45 3.77
CA GLN A 122 -4.87 -2.21 2.60
C GLN A 122 -5.40 -2.95 1.36
N LEU A 123 -5.72 -4.24 1.48
CA LEU A 123 -6.29 -5.05 0.41
C LEU A 123 -7.67 -4.52 -0.05
N ARG A 124 -8.55 -4.15 0.88
CA ARG A 124 -9.85 -3.52 0.58
C ARG A 124 -9.70 -2.17 -0.10
N ASN A 125 -8.63 -1.45 0.19
CA ASN A 125 -8.29 -0.16 -0.43
C ASN A 125 -7.51 -0.30 -1.75
N GLY A 126 -7.42 -1.51 -2.33
CA GLY A 126 -6.87 -1.74 -3.67
C GLY A 126 -5.39 -2.07 -3.72
N VAL A 127 -4.73 -2.26 -2.57
CA VAL A 127 -3.38 -2.83 -2.53
C VAL A 127 -3.44 -4.27 -3.05
N ARG A 128 -2.54 -4.61 -3.95
CA ARG A 128 -2.44 -5.95 -4.54
C ARG A 128 -1.03 -6.53 -4.45
N GLY A 129 -0.10 -5.78 -3.89
CA GLY A 129 1.23 -6.26 -3.54
C GLY A 129 1.55 -5.95 -2.08
N LEU A 130 2.11 -6.91 -1.37
CA LEU A 130 2.52 -6.79 0.02
C LEU A 130 3.99 -7.14 0.13
N MET A 131 4.83 -6.24 0.63
CA MET A 131 6.18 -6.59 1.03
C MET A 131 6.20 -6.98 2.50
N LEU A 132 6.85 -8.09 2.78
CA LEU A 132 6.87 -8.72 4.10
C LEU A 132 8.31 -9.15 4.44
N ASP A 133 8.87 -8.60 5.52
CA ASP A 133 10.15 -9.03 6.05
C ASP A 133 9.93 -10.20 7.00
N MET A 134 10.32 -11.40 6.57
CA MET A 134 10.09 -12.65 7.30
C MET A 134 11.37 -13.18 7.92
N TYR A 135 11.30 -13.48 9.21
CA TYR A 135 12.43 -13.97 10.00
C TYR A 135 12.09 -15.24 10.78
N ASP A 136 13.09 -16.11 10.99
CA ASP A 136 13.00 -17.09 12.06
C ASP A 136 13.12 -16.37 13.41
N PHE A 137 12.10 -16.49 14.28
CA PHE A 137 12.08 -15.88 15.60
C PHE A 137 11.15 -16.66 16.54
N GLU A 138 11.59 -16.93 17.77
CA GLU A 138 10.83 -17.67 18.79
C GLU A 138 10.24 -19.00 18.29
N ASP A 139 11.07 -19.81 17.61
CA ASP A 139 10.71 -21.12 17.04
C ASP A 139 9.58 -21.06 15.98
N ASP A 140 9.28 -19.88 15.42
CA ASP A 140 8.28 -19.66 14.40
C ASP A 140 8.81 -18.65 13.36
N ILE A 141 8.00 -18.35 12.33
CA ILE A 141 8.29 -17.32 11.35
C ILE A 141 7.49 -16.07 11.68
N TRP A 142 8.20 -14.97 11.93
CA TRP A 142 7.64 -13.69 12.32
C TRP A 142 7.85 -12.60 11.28
N LEU A 143 7.00 -11.61 11.31
CA LEU A 143 7.16 -10.34 10.62
C LEU A 143 7.87 -9.36 11.55
N CYS A 144 9.04 -8.90 11.11
CA CYS A 144 9.90 -8.02 11.90
C CYS A 144 10.45 -6.91 11.01
N HIS A 145 10.29 -5.67 11.43
CA HIS A 145 10.97 -4.54 10.78
C HIS A 145 12.32 -4.33 11.48
N SER A 146 13.33 -5.04 11.04
CA SER A 146 14.57 -5.22 11.78
C SER A 146 15.82 -4.93 10.95
N PHE A 147 16.98 -5.29 11.46
CA PHE A 147 18.27 -4.99 10.85
C PHE A 147 19.27 -6.15 11.08
N ARG A 148 20.32 -6.21 10.26
CA ARG A 148 21.39 -7.23 10.30
C ARG A 148 20.91 -8.68 10.17
N GLY A 149 19.77 -8.88 9.50
CA GLY A 149 19.26 -10.24 9.27
C GLY A 149 18.73 -10.95 10.52
N GLN A 150 18.41 -10.22 11.58
CA GLN A 150 17.92 -10.79 12.86
C GLN A 150 16.67 -10.07 13.33
N CYS A 151 15.71 -10.83 13.87
CA CYS A 151 14.56 -10.28 14.57
C CYS A 151 14.85 -10.16 16.06
N PHE A 152 14.36 -9.10 16.69
CA PHE A 152 14.45 -8.84 18.13
C PHE A 152 13.07 -8.54 18.68
N ASN A 153 12.84 -8.78 19.98
CA ASN A 153 11.56 -8.50 20.62
C ASN A 153 11.05 -7.08 20.36
N PHE A 154 11.97 -6.10 20.31
CA PHE A 154 11.65 -4.69 20.08
C PHE A 154 11.48 -4.31 18.59
N THR A 155 11.69 -5.24 17.67
CA THR A 155 11.48 -5.06 16.20
C THR A 155 10.41 -5.99 15.66
N ALA A 156 9.93 -6.95 16.46
CA ALA A 156 8.91 -7.92 16.09
C ALA A 156 7.51 -7.29 16.06
N PHE A 157 6.71 -7.68 15.10
CA PHE A 157 5.31 -7.28 14.98
C PHE A 157 4.37 -8.43 15.32
N GLU A 158 4.36 -9.48 14.55
CA GLU A 158 3.47 -10.63 14.75
C GLU A 158 4.00 -11.89 14.07
N PRO A 159 3.51 -13.10 14.46
CA PRO A 159 3.71 -14.30 13.65
C PRO A 159 3.17 -14.11 12.24
N ALA A 160 3.98 -14.42 11.22
CA ALA A 160 3.64 -14.19 9.81
C ALA A 160 2.36 -14.92 9.37
N ILE A 161 2.00 -16.00 10.05
CA ILE A 161 0.77 -16.75 9.80
C ILE A 161 -0.50 -15.88 9.94
N ASN A 162 -0.49 -14.86 10.81
CA ASN A 162 -1.66 -14.00 11.04
C ASN A 162 -1.93 -13.15 9.80
N THR A 163 -0.93 -12.42 9.32
CA THR A 163 -1.02 -11.64 8.07
C THR A 163 -1.38 -12.54 6.87
N LEU A 164 -0.80 -13.73 6.77
CA LEU A 164 -1.11 -14.64 5.67
C LEU A 164 -2.56 -15.16 5.72
N ARG A 165 -3.15 -15.30 6.89
CA ARG A 165 -4.59 -15.63 7.04
C ARG A 165 -5.49 -14.47 6.61
N GLU A 166 -5.08 -13.21 6.81
CA GLU A 166 -5.81 -12.06 6.26
C GLU A 166 -5.82 -12.11 4.71
N VAL A 167 -4.68 -12.46 4.10
CA VAL A 167 -4.58 -12.64 2.64
C VAL A 167 -5.46 -13.80 2.16
N GLU A 168 -5.48 -14.91 2.89
CA GLU A 168 -6.33 -16.06 2.56
C GLU A 168 -7.81 -15.69 2.59
N ALA A 169 -8.25 -15.03 3.67
CA ALA A 169 -9.62 -14.57 3.81
C ALA A 169 -10.01 -13.62 2.66
N PHE A 170 -9.14 -12.67 2.30
CA PHE A 170 -9.36 -11.77 1.18
C PHE A 170 -9.50 -12.52 -0.15
N LEU A 171 -8.60 -13.43 -0.48
CA LEU A 171 -8.65 -14.21 -1.72
C LEU A 171 -9.86 -15.14 -1.77
N SER A 172 -10.30 -15.65 -0.62
CA SER A 172 -11.51 -16.48 -0.51
C SER A 172 -12.79 -15.68 -0.78
N GLU A 173 -12.86 -14.46 -0.23
CA GLU A 173 -14.01 -13.56 -0.39
C GLU A 173 -14.05 -12.89 -1.77
N ASN A 174 -12.90 -12.77 -2.45
CA ASN A 174 -12.76 -12.05 -3.72
C ASN A 174 -12.18 -12.96 -4.82
N PRO A 175 -12.98 -13.82 -5.44
CA PRO A 175 -12.51 -14.87 -6.35
C PRO A 175 -11.89 -14.36 -7.66
N THR A 176 -12.06 -13.10 -8.00
CA THR A 176 -11.49 -12.48 -9.21
C THR A 176 -10.22 -11.68 -8.94
N GLU A 177 -9.77 -11.63 -7.69
CA GLU A 177 -8.62 -10.82 -7.30
C GLU A 177 -7.32 -11.64 -7.24
N ILE A 178 -6.22 -10.96 -7.54
CA ILE A 178 -4.85 -11.51 -7.49
C ILE A 178 -4.06 -10.73 -6.45
N VAL A 179 -3.26 -11.43 -5.65
CA VAL A 179 -2.35 -10.82 -4.68
C VAL A 179 -0.93 -11.26 -4.96
N THR A 180 0.02 -10.34 -4.84
CA THR A 180 1.46 -10.60 -4.88
C THR A 180 2.06 -10.41 -3.50
N ILE A 181 2.89 -11.35 -3.07
CA ILE A 181 3.71 -11.21 -1.86
C ILE A 181 5.18 -11.19 -2.27
N ILE A 182 5.91 -10.20 -1.78
CA ILE A 182 7.35 -10.03 -1.99
C ILE A 182 8.01 -10.17 -0.62
N ILE A 183 8.82 -11.20 -0.45
CA ILE A 183 9.44 -11.51 0.83
C ILE A 183 10.87 -11.00 0.85
N GLU A 184 11.17 -10.09 1.78
CA GLU A 184 12.52 -9.89 2.25
C GLU A 184 12.84 -11.03 3.23
N ASP A 185 13.61 -11.99 2.75
CA ASP A 185 13.62 -13.35 3.29
C ASP A 185 14.85 -13.60 4.18
N TYR A 186 14.61 -13.71 5.46
CA TYR A 186 15.59 -14.08 6.51
C TYR A 186 15.22 -15.40 7.19
N VAL A 187 14.41 -16.25 6.52
CA VAL A 187 14.00 -17.56 7.04
C VAL A 187 15.03 -18.60 6.64
N HIS A 188 15.71 -19.19 7.62
CA HIS A 188 16.70 -20.26 7.43
C HIS A 188 16.12 -21.65 7.69
N THR A 189 14.98 -21.73 8.37
CA THR A 189 14.27 -22.99 8.64
C THR A 189 13.97 -23.75 7.34
N PRO A 190 14.45 -24.98 7.16
CA PRO A 190 14.23 -25.75 5.94
C PRO A 190 12.76 -25.92 5.62
N LYS A 191 12.37 -25.51 4.40
CA LYS A 191 10.96 -25.49 3.94
C LYS A 191 10.02 -24.69 4.86
N GLY A 192 10.57 -23.73 5.58
CA GLY A 192 9.81 -22.93 6.52
C GLY A 192 8.71 -22.13 5.84
N LEU A 193 9.03 -21.44 4.76
CA LEU A 193 8.03 -20.69 4.00
C LEU A 193 6.97 -21.60 3.37
N THR A 194 7.36 -22.70 2.76
CA THR A 194 6.40 -23.66 2.18
C THR A 194 5.39 -24.16 3.22
N LYS A 195 5.87 -24.51 4.42
CA LYS A 195 5.00 -24.93 5.54
C LYS A 195 4.09 -23.79 5.99
N LEU A 196 4.63 -22.59 6.14
CA LEU A 196 3.90 -21.40 6.56
C LEU A 196 2.73 -21.09 5.62
N PHE A 197 2.99 -21.01 4.30
CA PHE A 197 1.95 -20.76 3.30
C PHE A 197 0.92 -21.90 3.20
N THR A 198 1.35 -23.14 3.38
CA THR A 198 0.45 -24.29 3.43
C THR A 198 -0.48 -24.21 4.66
N ASN A 199 0.08 -23.91 5.83
CA ASN A 199 -0.69 -23.78 7.08
C ASN A 199 -1.65 -22.59 7.06
N ALA A 200 -1.33 -21.54 6.30
CA ALA A 200 -2.23 -20.42 6.04
C ALA A 200 -3.35 -20.73 5.03
N GLY A 201 -3.33 -21.91 4.40
CA GLY A 201 -4.32 -22.30 3.38
C GLY A 201 -4.14 -21.61 2.03
N LEU A 202 -3.00 -20.97 1.80
CA LEU A 202 -2.74 -20.16 0.61
C LEU A 202 -2.26 -20.95 -0.60
N TYR A 203 -1.77 -22.18 -0.40
CA TYR A 203 -1.21 -23.00 -1.46
C TYR A 203 -2.21 -23.33 -2.59
N LYS A 204 -3.49 -23.32 -2.30
CA LYS A 204 -4.56 -23.53 -3.28
C LYS A 204 -4.68 -22.40 -4.33
N TYR A 205 -4.09 -21.23 -4.06
CA TYR A 205 -4.05 -20.07 -4.96
C TYR A 205 -2.70 -19.86 -5.63
N TRP A 206 -1.73 -20.73 -5.34
CA TRP A 206 -0.34 -20.56 -5.70
C TRP A 206 -0.12 -20.47 -7.21
N PHE A 207 0.61 -19.45 -7.66
CA PHE A 207 1.10 -19.39 -9.02
C PHE A 207 2.48 -20.08 -9.08
N PRO A 208 2.59 -21.27 -9.69
CA PRO A 208 3.82 -22.05 -9.63
C PRO A 208 4.91 -21.47 -10.53
N VAL A 209 6.17 -21.59 -10.10
CA VAL A 209 7.35 -21.13 -10.85
C VAL A 209 7.40 -21.71 -12.27
N SER A 210 6.92 -22.95 -12.44
CA SER A 210 6.88 -23.62 -13.76
C SER A 210 5.99 -22.93 -14.79
N LYS A 211 5.01 -22.11 -14.34
CA LYS A 211 4.14 -21.30 -15.18
C LYS A 211 4.62 -19.86 -15.37
N MET A 212 5.67 -19.44 -14.64
CA MET A 212 6.21 -18.12 -14.81
C MET A 212 6.88 -17.96 -16.18
N PRO A 213 6.74 -16.77 -16.80
CA PRO A 213 7.27 -16.58 -18.14
C PRO A 213 8.79 -16.69 -18.15
N LYS A 214 9.32 -17.23 -19.24
CA LYS A 214 10.74 -17.16 -19.54
C LYS A 214 11.09 -15.78 -20.06
N LYS A 215 12.38 -15.46 -20.15
CA LYS A 215 12.85 -14.19 -20.66
C LYS A 215 12.25 -13.89 -22.03
N GLY A 216 11.53 -12.80 -22.15
CA GLY A 216 10.91 -12.33 -23.39
C GLY A 216 9.50 -12.85 -23.68
N GLU A 217 8.92 -13.64 -22.79
CA GLU A 217 7.54 -14.10 -22.88
C GLU A 217 6.60 -13.17 -22.09
N ASP A 218 5.38 -13.00 -22.60
CA ASP A 218 4.35 -12.29 -21.83
C ASP A 218 3.84 -13.14 -20.65
N TRP A 219 3.42 -12.46 -19.60
CA TRP A 219 2.72 -13.10 -18.50
C TRP A 219 1.32 -13.56 -18.95
N PRO A 220 0.75 -14.59 -18.33
CA PRO A 220 -0.65 -14.93 -18.53
C PRO A 220 -1.54 -13.73 -18.27
N THR A 221 -2.68 -13.66 -18.94
CA THR A 221 -3.67 -12.64 -18.65
C THR A 221 -4.25 -12.83 -17.25
N VAL A 222 -4.72 -11.74 -16.64
CA VAL A 222 -5.38 -11.81 -15.33
C VAL A 222 -6.58 -12.77 -15.37
N THR A 223 -7.35 -12.74 -16.45
CA THR A 223 -8.49 -13.67 -16.67
C THR A 223 -8.04 -15.13 -16.64
N GLN A 224 -6.94 -15.47 -17.31
CA GLN A 224 -6.40 -16.83 -17.29
C GLN A 224 -5.95 -17.26 -15.88
N MET A 225 -5.24 -16.37 -15.18
CA MET A 225 -4.78 -16.63 -13.80
C MET A 225 -5.96 -16.88 -12.85
N VAL A 226 -7.03 -16.09 -12.99
CA VAL A 226 -8.26 -16.25 -12.20
C VAL A 226 -8.98 -17.57 -12.54
N GLN A 227 -9.14 -17.91 -13.81
CA GLN A 227 -9.77 -19.17 -14.25
C GLN A 227 -9.03 -20.41 -13.76
N GLU A 228 -7.70 -20.33 -13.69
CA GLU A 228 -6.85 -21.42 -13.20
C GLU A 228 -6.68 -21.42 -11.68
N ASN A 229 -7.29 -20.46 -10.98
CA ASN A 229 -7.12 -20.19 -9.55
C ASN A 229 -5.64 -19.95 -9.14
N CYS A 230 -4.78 -19.54 -10.07
CA CYS A 230 -3.39 -19.17 -9.83
C CYS A 230 -3.31 -17.69 -9.45
N ARG A 231 -3.85 -17.32 -8.29
CA ARG A 231 -4.15 -15.93 -7.87
C ARG A 231 -3.22 -15.38 -6.80
N LEU A 232 -2.23 -16.18 -6.37
CA LEU A 232 -1.22 -15.75 -5.41
C LEU A 232 0.17 -15.92 -6.03
N LEU A 233 0.86 -14.81 -6.27
CA LEU A 233 2.26 -14.79 -6.66
C LEU A 233 3.11 -14.56 -5.41
N VAL A 234 4.16 -15.35 -5.23
CA VAL A 234 5.09 -15.19 -4.11
C VAL A 234 6.51 -15.15 -4.62
N PHE A 235 7.22 -14.13 -4.20
CA PHE A 235 8.62 -13.91 -4.53
C PHE A 235 9.48 -13.87 -3.27
N THR A 236 10.70 -14.38 -3.38
CA THR A 236 11.72 -14.36 -2.32
C THR A 236 12.98 -13.61 -2.78
N SER A 237 13.65 -12.97 -1.85
CA SER A 237 14.97 -12.35 -2.08
C SER A 237 16.12 -13.37 -2.14
N ILE A 238 15.87 -14.65 -1.82
CA ILE A 238 16.90 -15.71 -1.75
C ILE A 238 16.80 -16.66 -2.94
N ALA A 239 17.82 -16.66 -3.81
CA ALA A 239 17.81 -17.40 -5.06
C ALA A 239 17.68 -18.92 -4.89
N SER A 240 18.28 -19.52 -3.85
CA SER A 240 18.25 -20.97 -3.62
C SER A 240 16.84 -21.50 -3.34
N LYS A 241 15.97 -20.68 -2.74
CA LYS A 241 14.59 -21.07 -2.40
C LYS A 241 13.72 -21.36 -3.60
N GLU A 242 14.08 -20.90 -4.79
CA GLU A 242 13.35 -21.28 -6.00
C GLU A 242 13.45 -22.78 -6.27
N ALA A 243 14.66 -23.35 -6.12
CA ALA A 243 14.86 -24.79 -6.26
C ALA A 243 14.42 -25.59 -5.03
N GLU A 244 14.62 -25.04 -3.84
CA GLU A 244 14.40 -25.73 -2.56
C GLU A 244 12.91 -25.73 -2.15
N GLU A 245 12.22 -24.61 -2.36
CA GLU A 245 10.85 -24.38 -1.87
C GLU A 245 9.83 -24.07 -2.99
N GLY A 246 10.25 -23.91 -4.24
CA GLY A 246 9.36 -23.55 -5.36
C GLY A 246 8.84 -22.11 -5.28
N ILE A 247 9.56 -21.23 -4.59
CA ILE A 247 9.22 -19.80 -4.46
C ILE A 247 10.07 -19.01 -5.44
N ALA A 248 9.47 -18.20 -6.27
CA ALA A 248 10.16 -17.50 -7.34
C ALA A 248 11.21 -16.50 -6.81
N TYR A 249 12.41 -16.54 -7.38
CA TYR A 249 13.45 -15.55 -7.06
C TYR A 249 13.12 -14.22 -7.71
N GLN A 250 12.83 -13.19 -6.91
CA GLN A 250 12.28 -11.91 -7.36
C GLN A 250 13.06 -11.27 -8.51
N TRP A 251 14.37 -11.28 -8.47
CA TRP A 251 15.23 -10.60 -9.46
C TRP A 251 15.27 -11.26 -10.85
N LYS A 252 14.56 -12.36 -11.04
CA LYS A 252 14.29 -12.93 -12.37
C LYS A 252 13.06 -12.32 -13.03
N TYR A 253 12.15 -11.76 -12.25
CA TYR A 253 10.80 -11.38 -12.68
C TYR A 253 10.45 -9.93 -12.38
N ILE A 254 11.08 -9.32 -11.38
CA ILE A 254 10.81 -7.97 -10.91
C ILE A 254 11.99 -7.07 -11.24
N LEU A 255 11.72 -5.90 -11.79
CA LEU A 255 12.71 -4.85 -11.99
C LEU A 255 12.46 -3.73 -10.99
N GLU A 256 13.44 -3.48 -10.14
CA GLU A 256 13.44 -2.31 -9.27
C GLU A 256 14.23 -1.19 -9.96
N ASN A 257 13.54 -0.08 -10.27
CA ASN A 257 14.17 1.06 -10.90
C ASN A 257 14.55 2.11 -9.87
N LYS A 258 15.81 2.08 -9.43
CA LYS A 258 16.32 3.08 -8.47
C LYS A 258 16.66 4.42 -9.12
N PHE A 259 17.02 4.51 -10.42
CA PHE A 259 17.39 5.79 -11.09
C PHE A 259 17.65 5.70 -12.61
N GLN A 260 17.25 4.65 -13.32
CA GLN A 260 17.46 4.56 -14.76
C GLN A 260 16.18 4.14 -15.51
N LEU A 261 15.89 4.86 -16.58
CA LEU A 261 14.92 4.45 -17.60
C LEU A 261 15.50 3.22 -18.33
N VAL A 262 15.10 2.04 -17.92
CA VAL A 262 15.38 0.81 -18.66
C VAL A 262 14.10 0.45 -19.41
N SER A 263 14.17 0.47 -20.72
CA SER A 263 13.12 -0.06 -21.60
C SER A 263 13.12 -1.60 -21.45
N SER A 264 12.30 -2.15 -20.59
CA SER A 264 12.07 -3.58 -20.54
C SER A 264 10.57 -3.87 -20.52
N GLU A 265 10.07 -4.36 -21.66
CA GLU A 265 8.66 -4.68 -21.85
C GLU A 265 8.19 -5.94 -21.07
N PHE A 266 9.10 -6.62 -20.38
CA PHE A 266 8.90 -7.98 -19.90
C PHE A 266 8.81 -8.15 -18.37
N TYR A 267 8.99 -7.09 -17.58
CA TYR A 267 9.02 -7.15 -16.12
C TYR A 267 7.75 -6.62 -15.49
N ILE A 268 7.49 -7.05 -14.24
CA ILE A 268 6.42 -6.51 -13.42
C ILE A 268 6.88 -5.17 -12.86
N TYR A 269 6.08 -4.12 -13.07
CA TYR A 269 6.30 -2.83 -12.45
C TYR A 269 5.40 -2.69 -11.22
N PHE A 270 6.01 -2.37 -10.10
CA PHE A 270 5.30 -2.04 -8.87
C PHE A 270 5.49 -0.55 -8.56
N ILE A 271 4.39 0.12 -8.22
CA ILE A 271 4.46 1.44 -7.60
C ILE A 271 4.52 1.22 -6.11
N TRP A 272 5.65 1.56 -5.52
CA TRP A 272 5.85 1.55 -4.09
C TRP A 272 5.20 2.77 -3.47
N ILE A 273 4.34 2.57 -2.47
CA ILE A 273 3.87 3.65 -1.61
C ILE A 273 4.54 3.46 -0.25
N GLU A 274 5.57 4.26 -0.02
CA GLU A 274 6.09 4.52 1.31
C GLU A 274 5.30 5.70 1.91
N TYR A 275 4.62 5.46 3.01
CA TYR A 275 4.20 6.55 3.86
C TYR A 275 5.44 7.03 4.61
N LEU A 276 6.18 7.97 3.98
CA LEU A 276 7.21 8.72 4.68
C LEU A 276 6.51 9.57 5.74
N ASN A 277 6.52 9.07 6.95
CA ASN A 277 6.14 9.89 8.10
C ASN A 277 7.03 11.12 8.11
N LYS A 278 6.46 12.34 8.07
CA LYS A 278 7.15 13.64 8.22
C LYS A 278 8.10 13.71 9.43
N TRP A 279 8.07 12.73 10.31
CA TRP A 279 8.94 12.56 11.47
C TRP A 279 10.34 12.03 11.11
N GLN A 280 10.49 11.27 10.03
CA GLN A 280 11.81 10.78 9.60
C GLN A 280 12.73 11.91 9.12
N GLU A 281 12.19 12.90 8.42
CA GLU A 281 12.96 14.09 8.02
C GLU A 281 13.41 14.90 9.23
N ARG A 282 12.56 15.05 10.25
CA ARG A 282 12.93 15.77 11.49
C ARG A 282 13.98 15.05 12.34
N LEU A 283 14.00 13.72 12.37
CA LEU A 283 15.02 12.95 13.11
C LEU A 283 16.37 12.95 12.40
N LEU A 284 16.39 12.94 11.07
CA LEU A 284 17.64 13.10 10.30
C LEU A 284 18.23 14.50 10.42
N ASP A 285 17.41 15.51 10.53
CA ASP A 285 17.86 16.89 10.77
C ASP A 285 18.38 17.08 12.20
N LEU A 286 17.77 16.44 13.20
CA LEU A 286 18.25 16.44 14.59
C LEU A 286 19.55 15.63 14.78
N ALA A 287 19.80 14.62 13.96
CA ALA A 287 21.05 13.85 14.01
C ALA A 287 22.21 14.53 13.25
N ARG A 288 21.94 15.60 12.49
CA ARG A 288 22.94 16.42 11.78
C ARG A 288 23.29 17.71 12.52
N MET A 289 22.62 18.02 13.63
CA MET A 289 22.96 19.10 14.58
C MET A 289 23.81 18.55 15.75
#